data_4f9f50d72b48b6c1fba8794fd165037d
#
_entry.id   4f9f50d72b48b6c1fba8794fd165037d
#
_cell.length_a   1.000
_cell.length_b   1.000
_cell.length_c   1.000
_cell.angle_alpha   90.00
_cell.angle_beta   90.00
_cell.angle_gamma   90.00
#
_symmetry.space_group_name_H-M   'P 1'
#
loop_
_entity.id
_entity.type
_entity.pdbx_description
1 polymer ?
#
loop_
_entity_poly.entity_id
_entity_poly.type
_entity_poly.pdbx_seq_one_letter_code
_entity_poly.pdbx_strand_id
1 'polypeptide(L)'
;LFSGVIVLYSFVTIFISSLSIKRISIFSELMGAKIKTSLLKYYLNLEWLEFSKTESSKKMTRVTRDGDIVADMINFFMQLLNKAILALIITIGLFLFNASLTAWLGLILSSAYGIIFVAFKSKTSRNSLKITEYMDVTMGIVTNLFGSFKEIIFYNNQEEVLKNFEEVDSALANLKGINMTMAYMPRFYIDSSLLLMLVAASMFVSFSGA
;
A
#
# COMPACT_ATOMS: atom_id res chain seq x y z
N LEU A 1 14.09 34.75 -17.84
CA LEU A 1 14.77 34.50 -16.55
C LEU A 1 13.87 33.68 -15.57
N PHE A 2 12.59 34.01 -15.38
CA PHE A 2 11.68 33.33 -14.49
C PHE A 2 11.46 31.85 -14.87
N SER A 3 11.27 31.54 -16.14
CA SER A 3 11.07 30.16 -16.62
C SER A 3 12.27 29.24 -16.37
N GLY A 4 13.50 29.77 -16.54
CA GLY A 4 14.72 29.02 -16.26
C GLY A 4 14.90 28.66 -14.80
N VAL A 5 14.53 29.56 -13.88
CA VAL A 5 14.57 29.29 -12.42
C VAL A 5 13.56 28.22 -12.04
N ILE A 6 12.35 28.25 -12.61
CA ILE A 6 11.31 27.22 -12.34
C ILE A 6 11.77 25.83 -12.83
N VAL A 7 12.36 25.75 -14.01
CA VAL A 7 12.90 24.52 -14.59
C VAL A 7 14.01 23.96 -13.69
N LEU A 8 14.96 24.79 -13.29
CA LEU A 8 16.06 24.38 -12.42
C LEU A 8 15.57 23.92 -11.05
N TYR A 9 14.62 24.63 -10.46
CA TYR A 9 13.96 24.22 -9.21
C TYR A 9 13.25 22.87 -9.35
N SER A 10 12.54 22.64 -10.45
CA SER A 10 11.86 21.37 -10.70
C SER A 10 12.85 20.20 -10.80
N PHE A 11 13.98 20.38 -11.49
CA PHE A 11 15.02 19.35 -11.56
C PHE A 11 15.63 19.04 -10.20
N VAL A 12 15.94 20.04 -9.40
CA VAL A 12 16.48 19.84 -8.03
C VAL A 12 15.47 19.11 -7.16
N THR A 13 14.20 19.47 -7.23
CA THR A 13 13.13 18.83 -6.46
C THR A 13 12.96 17.36 -6.85
N ILE A 14 12.95 17.05 -8.14
CA ILE A 14 12.87 15.68 -8.66
C ILE A 14 14.07 14.86 -8.17
N PHE A 15 15.28 15.41 -8.25
CA PHE A 15 16.49 14.72 -7.82
C PHE A 15 16.50 14.42 -6.32
N ILE A 16 16.16 15.40 -5.48
CA ILE A 16 16.06 15.23 -4.02
C ILE A 16 14.98 14.19 -3.67
N SER A 17 13.81 14.28 -4.30
CA SER A 17 12.71 13.34 -4.07
C SER A 17 13.09 11.92 -4.45
N SER A 18 13.77 11.72 -5.57
CA SER A 18 14.25 10.42 -6.03
C SER A 18 15.24 9.79 -5.03
N LEU A 19 16.21 10.60 -4.55
CA LEU A 19 17.17 10.15 -3.53
C LEU A 19 16.47 9.79 -2.21
N SER A 20 15.50 10.58 -1.79
CA SER A 20 14.73 10.33 -0.56
C SER A 20 13.96 9.02 -0.66
N ILE A 21 13.23 8.78 -1.76
CA ILE A 21 12.49 7.53 -1.99
C ILE A 21 13.44 6.34 -1.97
N LYS A 22 14.58 6.41 -2.68
CA LYS A 22 15.59 5.33 -2.68
C LYS A 22 16.10 5.02 -1.28
N ARG A 23 16.42 6.05 -0.48
CA ARG A 23 16.90 5.87 0.88
C ARG A 23 15.85 5.26 1.80
N ILE A 24 14.61 5.71 1.72
CA ILE A 24 13.49 5.19 2.49
C ILE A 24 13.25 3.72 2.14
N SER A 25 13.19 3.36 0.86
CA SER A 25 12.97 1.99 0.42
C SER A 25 14.07 1.04 0.90
N ILE A 26 15.34 1.41 0.72
CA ILE A 26 16.46 0.59 1.19
C ILE A 26 16.43 0.42 2.72
N PHE A 27 16.15 1.49 3.45
CA PHE A 27 16.06 1.43 4.92
C PHE A 27 14.94 0.49 5.36
N SER A 28 13.77 0.58 4.76
CA SER A 28 12.61 -0.26 5.09
C SER A 28 12.88 -1.74 4.84
N GLU A 29 13.49 -2.08 3.71
CA GLU A 29 13.88 -3.44 3.38
C GLU A 29 14.93 -4.00 4.36
N LEU A 30 15.93 -3.21 4.72
CA LEU A 30 16.92 -3.61 5.71
C LEU A 30 16.31 -3.83 7.10
N MET A 31 15.32 -3.02 7.49
CA MET A 31 14.57 -3.22 8.74
C MET A 31 13.73 -4.49 8.68
N GLY A 32 13.08 -4.78 7.56
CA GLY A 32 12.37 -6.04 7.33
C GLY A 32 13.29 -7.25 7.45
N ALA A 33 14.47 -7.20 6.83
CA ALA A 33 15.47 -8.26 6.93
C ALA A 33 15.94 -8.50 8.37
N LYS A 34 16.14 -7.43 9.16
CA LYS A 34 16.47 -7.55 10.59
C LYS A 34 15.34 -8.21 11.39
N ILE A 35 14.09 -7.87 11.10
CA ILE A 35 12.94 -8.48 11.76
C ILE A 35 12.85 -9.96 11.44
N LYS A 36 12.99 -10.35 10.16
CA LYS A 36 13.03 -11.75 9.73
C LYS A 36 14.13 -12.54 10.46
N THR A 37 15.33 -11.98 10.52
CA THR A 37 16.47 -12.58 11.24
C THR A 37 16.17 -12.73 12.74
N SER A 38 15.56 -11.73 13.36
CA SER A 38 15.18 -11.77 14.78
C SER A 38 14.10 -12.82 15.07
N LEU A 39 13.10 -12.93 14.19
CA LEU A 39 12.06 -13.96 14.27
C LEU A 39 12.66 -15.36 14.11
N LEU A 40 13.54 -15.54 13.14
CA LEU A 40 14.22 -16.82 12.94
C LEU A 40 15.07 -17.20 14.17
N LYS A 41 15.82 -16.23 14.71
CA LYS A 41 16.59 -16.42 15.95
C LYS A 41 15.69 -16.80 17.13
N TYR A 42 14.54 -16.15 17.25
CA TYR A 42 13.55 -16.49 18.28
C TYR A 42 13.10 -17.95 18.15
N TYR A 43 12.69 -18.39 16.96
CA TYR A 43 12.26 -19.76 16.72
C TYR A 43 13.38 -20.82 16.95
N LEU A 44 14.63 -20.49 16.64
CA LEU A 44 15.77 -21.37 16.88
C LEU A 44 16.13 -21.52 18.36
N ASN A 45 15.73 -20.57 19.20
CA ASN A 45 15.96 -20.62 20.65
C ASN A 45 14.75 -21.12 21.45
N LEU A 46 13.65 -21.51 20.79
CA LEU A 46 12.49 -22.12 21.44
C LEU A 46 12.82 -23.53 21.90
N GLU A 47 12.26 -23.93 23.04
CA GLU A 47 12.25 -25.32 23.45
C GLU A 47 11.45 -26.18 22.45
N TRP A 48 11.88 -27.43 22.26
CA TRP A 48 11.26 -28.35 21.31
C TRP A 48 9.73 -28.49 21.51
N LEU A 49 9.28 -28.52 22.76
CA LEU A 49 7.87 -28.66 23.10
C LEU A 49 7.05 -27.45 22.62
N GLU A 50 7.58 -26.24 22.75
CA GLU A 50 6.93 -25.02 22.27
C GLU A 50 7.02 -24.89 20.75
N PHE A 51 8.16 -25.28 20.19
CA PHE A 51 8.34 -25.29 18.74
C PHE A 51 7.35 -26.24 18.06
N SER A 52 7.06 -27.41 18.64
CA SER A 52 6.17 -28.42 18.06
C SER A 52 4.68 -28.05 18.12
N LYS A 53 4.27 -27.14 19.00
CA LYS A 53 2.86 -26.69 19.12
C LYS A 53 2.32 -25.96 17.89
N THR A 54 3.16 -25.37 17.10
CA THR A 54 2.76 -24.60 15.91
C THR A 54 3.26 -25.27 14.65
N GLU A 55 2.42 -25.36 13.64
CA GLU A 55 2.76 -25.92 12.33
C GLU A 55 3.96 -25.19 11.71
N SER A 56 4.83 -25.95 11.05
CA SER A 56 6.03 -25.40 10.38
C SER A 56 5.67 -24.41 9.26
N SER A 57 4.58 -24.66 8.55
CA SER A 57 4.03 -23.76 7.53
C SER A 57 3.70 -22.37 8.06
N LYS A 58 3.06 -22.30 9.24
CA LYS A 58 2.71 -21.03 9.90
C LYS A 58 3.95 -20.26 10.36
N LYS A 59 4.97 -20.96 10.87
CA LYS A 59 6.24 -20.33 11.26
C LYS A 59 6.99 -19.78 10.04
N MET A 60 7.04 -20.56 8.97
CA MET A 60 7.64 -20.14 7.70
C MET A 60 6.95 -18.90 7.14
N THR A 61 5.63 -18.89 7.11
CA THR A 61 4.82 -17.74 6.67
C THR A 61 5.11 -16.49 7.52
N ARG A 62 5.19 -16.64 8.85
CA ARG A 62 5.50 -15.51 9.74
C ARG A 62 6.89 -14.94 9.50
N VAL A 63 7.89 -15.78 9.30
CA VAL A 63 9.25 -15.30 9.05
C VAL A 63 9.37 -14.64 7.69
N THR A 64 8.76 -15.19 6.65
CA THR A 64 8.89 -14.65 5.27
C THR A 64 7.87 -13.56 5.02
N ARG A 65 6.59 -13.92 4.87
CA ARG A 65 5.52 -13.00 4.46
C ARG A 65 5.26 -11.88 5.47
N ASP A 66 5.13 -12.21 6.76
CA ASP A 66 4.80 -11.18 7.75
C ASP A 66 5.99 -10.23 7.94
N GLY A 67 7.21 -10.71 7.78
CA GLY A 67 8.41 -9.88 7.74
C GLY A 67 8.41 -8.89 6.56
N ASP A 68 7.97 -9.31 5.37
CA ASP A 68 7.81 -8.43 4.21
C ASP A 68 6.68 -7.39 4.42
N ILE A 69 5.55 -7.82 4.97
CA ILE A 69 4.45 -6.89 5.31
C ILE A 69 4.93 -5.80 6.27
N VAL A 70 5.76 -6.13 7.26
CA VAL A 70 6.30 -5.13 8.19
C VAL A 70 7.27 -4.19 7.47
N ALA A 71 8.10 -4.67 6.55
CA ALA A 71 8.95 -3.83 5.71
C ALA A 71 8.13 -2.83 4.88
N ASP A 72 7.06 -3.30 4.24
CA ASP A 72 6.13 -2.48 3.47
C ASP A 72 5.43 -1.43 4.33
N MET A 73 5.00 -1.80 5.54
CA MET A 73 4.39 -0.87 6.50
C MET A 73 5.36 0.24 6.91
N ILE A 74 6.63 -0.10 7.20
CA ILE A 74 7.68 0.87 7.53
C ILE A 74 7.90 1.81 6.33
N ASN A 75 8.00 1.26 5.13
CA ASN A 75 8.17 2.03 3.89
C ASN A 75 7.02 3.02 3.69
N PHE A 76 5.78 2.54 3.81
CA PHE A 76 4.58 3.37 3.68
C PHE A 76 4.55 4.49 4.73
N PHE A 77 4.85 4.17 5.98
CA PHE A 77 4.87 5.15 7.07
C PHE A 77 5.95 6.24 6.86
N MET A 78 7.15 5.85 6.44
CA MET A 78 8.23 6.79 6.14
C MET A 78 7.90 7.69 4.94
N GLN A 79 7.27 7.14 3.90
CA GLN A 79 6.79 7.94 2.77
C GLN A 79 5.68 8.91 3.18
N LEU A 80 4.78 8.49 4.08
CA LEU A 80 3.73 9.36 4.62
C LEU A 80 4.33 10.53 5.39
N LEU A 81 5.30 10.27 6.28
CA LEU A 81 6.02 11.33 7.00
C LEU A 81 6.71 12.31 6.04
N ASN A 82 7.39 11.81 5.02
CA ASN A 82 8.06 12.64 4.03
C ASN A 82 7.06 13.56 3.29
N LYS A 83 5.93 13.01 2.86
CA LYS A 83 4.87 13.78 2.20
C LYS A 83 4.16 14.76 3.16
N ALA A 84 3.97 14.37 4.43
CA ALA A 84 3.38 15.25 5.43
C ALA A 84 4.26 16.48 5.70
N ILE A 85 5.57 16.30 5.82
CA ILE A 85 6.52 17.41 5.99
C ILE A 85 6.45 18.36 4.78
N LEU A 86 6.45 17.80 3.56
CA LEU A 86 6.33 18.61 2.34
C LEU A 86 5.02 19.39 2.30
N ALA A 87 3.90 18.73 2.63
CA ALA A 87 2.58 19.37 2.69
C ALA A 87 2.54 20.51 3.73
N LEU A 88 3.15 20.31 4.88
CA LEU A 88 3.25 21.35 5.92
C LEU A 88 4.03 22.58 5.41
N ILE A 89 5.18 22.37 4.79
CA ILE A 89 6.00 23.46 4.25
C ILE A 89 5.20 24.26 3.19
N ILE A 90 4.52 23.56 2.28
CA ILE A 90 3.69 24.22 1.25
C ILE A 90 2.53 24.99 1.89
N THR A 91 1.84 24.37 2.87
CA THR A 91 0.71 25.00 3.57
C THR A 91 1.13 26.27 4.30
N ILE A 92 2.28 26.22 5.00
CA ILE A 92 2.84 27.41 5.68
C ILE A 92 3.16 28.50 4.66
N GLY A 93 3.81 28.16 3.54
CA GLY A 93 4.10 29.11 2.48
C GLY A 93 2.85 29.79 1.90
N LEU A 94 1.81 29.00 1.61
CA LEU A 94 0.52 29.54 1.13
C LEU A 94 -0.20 30.38 2.18
N PHE A 95 -0.12 29.98 3.46
CA PHE A 95 -0.73 30.72 4.56
C PHE A 95 -0.10 32.12 4.74
N LEU A 96 1.22 32.21 4.60
CA LEU A 96 1.93 33.49 4.65
C LEU A 96 1.59 34.40 3.47
N PHE A 97 1.23 33.81 2.32
CA PHE A 97 0.85 34.57 1.13
C PHE A 97 -0.59 35.07 1.22
N ASN A 98 -1.56 34.22 1.57
CA ASN A 98 -2.96 34.59 1.77
C ASN A 98 -3.64 33.56 2.70
N ALA A 99 -3.74 33.93 3.99
CA ALA A 99 -4.29 33.08 5.04
C ALA A 99 -5.76 32.67 4.81
N SER A 100 -6.60 33.62 4.35
CA SER A 100 -8.02 33.36 4.12
C SER A 100 -8.25 32.36 2.99
N LEU A 101 -7.57 32.55 1.87
CA LEU A 101 -7.67 31.68 0.70
C LEU A 101 -7.14 30.27 1.01
N THR A 102 -6.03 30.19 1.74
CA THR A 102 -5.44 28.90 2.17
C THR A 102 -6.34 28.14 3.12
N ALA A 103 -6.98 28.83 4.06
CA ALA A 103 -7.93 28.22 5.00
C ALA A 103 -9.16 27.64 4.27
N TRP A 104 -9.75 28.39 3.33
CA TRP A 104 -10.88 27.89 2.53
C TRP A 104 -10.51 26.71 1.66
N LEU A 105 -9.40 26.75 0.95
CA LEU A 105 -8.90 25.62 0.14
C LEU A 105 -8.62 24.40 1.01
N GLY A 106 -8.00 24.58 2.19
CA GLY A 106 -7.74 23.53 3.13
C GLY A 106 -9.02 22.86 3.65
N LEU A 107 -10.06 23.63 3.98
CA LEU A 107 -11.35 23.11 4.40
C LEU A 107 -12.04 22.30 3.29
N ILE A 108 -12.07 22.81 2.07
CA ILE A 108 -12.70 22.13 0.93
C ILE A 108 -11.98 20.81 0.63
N LEU A 109 -10.64 20.82 0.54
CA LEU A 109 -9.87 19.62 0.27
C LEU A 109 -9.95 18.58 1.39
N SER A 110 -9.88 19.03 2.65
CA SER A 110 -9.99 18.13 3.80
C SER A 110 -11.37 17.50 3.92
N SER A 111 -12.43 18.25 3.65
CA SER A 111 -13.81 17.71 3.66
C SER A 111 -14.04 16.71 2.54
N ALA A 112 -13.60 17.02 1.33
CA ALA A 112 -13.69 16.12 0.17
C ALA A 112 -12.94 14.80 0.44
N TYR A 113 -11.70 14.88 0.93
CA TYR A 113 -10.90 13.71 1.28
C TYR A 113 -11.53 12.90 2.41
N GLY A 114 -12.06 13.57 3.44
CA GLY A 114 -12.73 12.93 4.58
C GLY A 114 -13.95 12.12 4.14
N ILE A 115 -14.79 12.67 3.28
CA ILE A 115 -15.97 11.98 2.73
C ILE A 115 -15.54 10.72 1.96
N ILE A 116 -14.58 10.86 1.05
CA ILE A 116 -14.06 9.75 0.27
C ILE A 116 -13.48 8.67 1.18
N PHE A 117 -12.66 9.06 2.17
CA PHE A 117 -12.03 8.12 3.10
C PHE A 117 -13.07 7.31 3.90
N VAL A 118 -14.09 7.97 4.45
CA VAL A 118 -15.15 7.29 5.21
C VAL A 118 -15.94 6.33 4.32
N ALA A 119 -16.25 6.72 3.09
CA ALA A 119 -16.97 5.88 2.15
C ALA A 119 -16.23 4.58 1.80
N PHE A 120 -14.91 4.63 1.64
CA PHE A 120 -14.12 3.47 1.21
C PHE A 120 -13.54 2.63 2.36
N LYS A 121 -13.29 3.22 3.54
CA LYS A 121 -12.63 2.57 4.69
C LYS A 121 -13.28 1.24 5.08
N SER A 122 -14.60 1.23 5.27
CA SER A 122 -15.32 0.04 5.73
C SER A 122 -15.24 -1.12 4.73
N LYS A 123 -15.38 -0.82 3.45
CA LYS A 123 -15.34 -1.83 2.38
C LYS A 123 -13.93 -2.39 2.19
N THR A 124 -12.91 -1.52 2.22
CA THR A 124 -11.51 -1.93 2.13
C THR A 124 -11.11 -2.81 3.31
N SER A 125 -11.47 -2.43 4.55
CA SER A 125 -11.16 -3.21 5.75
C SER A 125 -11.80 -4.60 5.70
N ARG A 126 -13.06 -4.71 5.29
CA ARG A 126 -13.75 -6.00 5.18
C ARG A 126 -13.15 -6.90 4.09
N ASN A 127 -12.75 -6.30 2.97
CA ASN A 127 -12.08 -7.05 1.90
C ASN A 127 -10.69 -7.53 2.34
N SER A 128 -9.95 -6.73 3.09
CA SER A 128 -8.63 -7.11 3.60
C SER A 128 -8.69 -8.33 4.53
N LEU A 129 -9.71 -8.43 5.38
CA LEU A 129 -9.92 -9.61 6.22
C LEU A 129 -10.17 -10.86 5.37
N LYS A 130 -11.04 -10.76 4.36
CA LYS A 130 -11.28 -11.87 3.43
C LYS A 130 -10.03 -12.27 2.66
N ILE A 131 -9.24 -11.31 2.20
CA ILE A 131 -7.97 -11.57 1.51
C ILE A 131 -7.05 -12.41 2.41
N THR A 132 -6.94 -12.08 3.70
CA THR A 132 -6.13 -12.85 4.63
C THR A 132 -6.64 -14.27 4.78
N GLU A 133 -7.95 -14.45 4.94
CA GLU A 133 -8.58 -15.76 5.05
C GLU A 133 -8.33 -16.62 3.79
N TYR A 134 -8.59 -16.09 2.60
CA TYR A 134 -8.34 -16.80 1.35
C TYR A 134 -6.85 -17.09 1.11
N MET A 135 -5.95 -16.21 1.52
CA MET A 135 -4.51 -16.48 1.47
C MET A 135 -4.11 -17.65 2.36
N ASP A 136 -4.66 -17.75 3.56
CA ASP A 136 -4.38 -18.86 4.47
C ASP A 136 -4.91 -20.18 3.90
N VAL A 137 -6.10 -20.18 3.30
CA VAL A 137 -6.67 -21.34 2.60
C VAL A 137 -5.81 -21.76 1.41
N THR A 138 -5.42 -20.82 0.54
CA THR A 138 -4.55 -21.09 -0.62
C THR A 138 -3.22 -21.71 -0.18
N MET A 139 -2.60 -21.16 0.87
CA MET A 139 -1.35 -21.68 1.41
C MET A 139 -1.54 -23.07 2.03
N GLY A 140 -2.70 -23.32 2.67
CA GLY A 140 -3.07 -24.62 3.19
C GLY A 140 -3.18 -25.68 2.08
N ILE A 141 -3.87 -25.36 0.97
CA ILE A 141 -4.00 -26.26 -0.19
C ILE A 141 -2.60 -26.60 -0.73
N VAL A 142 -1.74 -25.62 -0.96
CA VAL A 142 -0.39 -25.84 -1.49
C VAL A 142 0.46 -26.67 -0.53
N THR A 143 0.41 -26.40 0.76
CA THR A 143 1.15 -27.16 1.77
C THR A 143 0.70 -28.60 1.83
N ASN A 144 -0.61 -28.85 1.80
CA ASN A 144 -1.18 -30.19 1.80
C ASN A 144 -0.85 -30.95 0.51
N LEU A 145 -0.90 -30.26 -0.65
CA LEU A 145 -0.52 -30.85 -1.94
C LEU A 145 0.91 -31.37 -1.91
N PHE A 146 1.85 -30.58 -1.44
CA PHE A 146 3.25 -31.00 -1.37
C PHE A 146 3.47 -32.04 -0.25
N GLY A 147 2.70 -32.02 0.83
CA GLY A 147 2.76 -33.00 1.90
C GLY A 147 2.21 -34.36 1.51
N SER A 148 1.16 -34.39 0.66
CA SER A 148 0.48 -35.61 0.20
C SER A 148 0.66 -35.90 -1.28
N PHE A 149 1.74 -35.42 -1.88
CA PHE A 149 1.95 -35.49 -3.33
C PHE A 149 1.89 -36.93 -3.86
N LYS A 150 2.49 -37.88 -3.12
CA LYS A 150 2.51 -39.29 -3.50
C LYS A 150 1.09 -39.89 -3.53
N GLU A 151 0.25 -39.53 -2.56
CA GLU A 151 -1.13 -39.99 -2.45
C GLU A 151 -2.00 -39.43 -3.58
N ILE A 152 -1.84 -38.14 -3.90
CA ILE A 152 -2.57 -37.47 -4.98
C ILE A 152 -2.28 -38.15 -6.33
N ILE A 153 -1.00 -38.50 -6.59
CA ILE A 153 -0.62 -39.23 -7.80
C ILE A 153 -1.18 -40.66 -7.80
N PHE A 154 -1.10 -41.33 -6.66
CA PHE A 154 -1.56 -42.71 -6.55
C PHE A 154 -3.07 -42.86 -6.77
N TYR A 155 -3.85 -41.90 -6.24
CA TYR A 155 -5.31 -41.87 -6.41
C TYR A 155 -5.78 -41.16 -7.70
N ASN A 156 -4.86 -40.67 -8.51
CA ASN A 156 -5.15 -39.93 -9.75
C ASN A 156 -6.09 -38.73 -9.55
N ASN A 157 -5.89 -37.97 -8.45
CA ASN A 157 -6.77 -36.89 -8.01
C ASN A 157 -6.23 -35.48 -8.32
N GLN A 158 -5.31 -35.36 -9.29
CA GLN A 158 -4.63 -34.11 -9.61
C GLN A 158 -5.60 -33.03 -10.12
N GLU A 159 -6.57 -33.42 -10.96
CA GLU A 159 -7.53 -32.48 -11.55
C GLU A 159 -8.45 -31.86 -10.51
N GLU A 160 -8.91 -32.63 -9.52
CA GLU A 160 -9.77 -32.14 -8.45
C GLU A 160 -9.02 -31.17 -7.54
N VAL A 161 -7.78 -31.49 -7.17
CA VAL A 161 -6.92 -30.60 -6.37
C VAL A 161 -6.63 -29.30 -7.10
N LEU A 162 -6.33 -29.40 -8.42
CA LEU A 162 -6.08 -28.22 -9.26
C LEU A 162 -7.33 -27.34 -9.37
N LYS A 163 -8.49 -27.93 -9.59
CA LYS A 163 -9.76 -27.20 -9.68
C LYS A 163 -10.08 -26.47 -8.37
N ASN A 164 -9.90 -27.14 -7.23
CA ASN A 164 -10.11 -26.52 -5.91
C ASN A 164 -9.15 -25.34 -5.69
N PHE A 165 -7.88 -25.49 -6.07
CA PHE A 165 -6.90 -24.41 -5.99
C PHE A 165 -7.30 -23.23 -6.89
N GLU A 166 -7.71 -23.50 -8.14
CA GLU A 166 -8.11 -22.48 -9.12
C GLU A 166 -9.33 -21.67 -8.65
N GLU A 167 -10.33 -22.33 -8.07
CA GLU A 167 -11.51 -21.66 -7.48
C GLU A 167 -11.13 -20.70 -6.34
N VAL A 168 -10.29 -21.16 -5.42
CA VAL A 168 -9.87 -20.36 -4.26
C VAL A 168 -8.94 -19.22 -4.68
N ASP A 169 -7.97 -19.49 -5.55
CA ASP A 169 -6.99 -18.49 -5.97
C ASP A 169 -7.61 -17.43 -6.89
N SER A 170 -8.56 -17.80 -7.76
CA SER A 170 -9.31 -16.84 -8.57
C SER A 170 -10.17 -15.92 -7.71
N ALA A 171 -10.80 -16.44 -6.67
CA ALA A 171 -11.55 -15.64 -5.69
C ALA A 171 -10.61 -14.67 -4.94
N LEU A 172 -9.45 -15.14 -4.51
CA LEU A 172 -8.40 -14.33 -3.89
C LEU A 172 -7.91 -13.23 -4.82
N ALA A 173 -7.62 -13.56 -6.09
CA ALA A 173 -7.16 -12.61 -7.09
C ALA A 173 -8.20 -11.50 -7.34
N ASN A 174 -9.48 -11.86 -7.42
CA ASN A 174 -10.57 -10.91 -7.57
C ASN A 174 -10.67 -9.95 -6.36
N LEU A 175 -10.63 -10.49 -5.14
CA LEU A 175 -10.64 -9.67 -3.92
C LEU A 175 -9.43 -8.72 -3.84
N LYS A 176 -8.23 -9.19 -4.20
CA LYS A 176 -7.03 -8.35 -4.29
C LYS A 176 -7.19 -7.24 -5.33
N GLY A 177 -7.71 -7.57 -6.52
CA GLY A 177 -7.97 -6.60 -7.58
C GLY A 177 -8.96 -5.51 -7.16
N ILE A 178 -10.07 -5.90 -6.53
CA ILE A 178 -11.05 -4.96 -5.98
C ILE A 178 -10.42 -4.07 -4.91
N ASN A 179 -9.64 -4.66 -3.99
CA ASN A 179 -9.00 -3.90 -2.90
C ASN A 179 -7.98 -2.90 -3.44
N MET A 180 -7.20 -3.30 -4.44
CA MET A 180 -6.24 -2.44 -5.14
C MET A 180 -6.94 -1.27 -5.86
N THR A 181 -8.03 -1.56 -6.56
CA THR A 181 -8.86 -0.53 -7.20
C THR A 181 -9.38 0.48 -6.17
N MET A 182 -9.90 0.01 -5.03
CA MET A 182 -10.37 0.89 -3.97
C MET A 182 -9.26 1.75 -3.34
N ALA A 183 -8.03 1.26 -3.29
CA ALA A 183 -6.90 2.03 -2.80
C ALA A 183 -6.49 3.16 -3.75
N TYR A 184 -6.66 2.97 -5.06
CA TYR A 184 -6.29 3.97 -6.08
C TYR A 184 -7.42 4.94 -6.42
N MET A 185 -8.69 4.53 -6.31
CA MET A 185 -9.85 5.36 -6.67
C MET A 185 -9.86 6.75 -6.02
N PRO A 186 -9.59 6.92 -4.71
CA PRO A 186 -9.59 8.25 -4.09
C PRO A 186 -8.62 9.22 -4.77
N ARG A 187 -7.45 8.73 -5.19
CA ARG A 187 -6.46 9.54 -5.89
C ARG A 187 -6.98 10.01 -7.24
N PHE A 188 -7.57 9.12 -8.04
CA PHE A 188 -8.14 9.49 -9.34
C PHE A 188 -9.23 10.56 -9.24
N TYR A 189 -10.10 10.46 -8.23
CA TYR A 189 -11.13 11.48 -8.02
C TYR A 189 -10.54 12.84 -7.66
N ILE A 190 -9.49 12.87 -6.82
CA ILE A 190 -8.82 14.10 -6.44
C ILE A 190 -8.08 14.70 -7.63
N ASP A 191 -7.29 13.92 -8.35
CA ASP A 191 -6.52 14.37 -9.51
C ASP A 191 -7.47 14.93 -10.60
N SER A 192 -8.59 14.24 -10.86
CA SER A 192 -9.60 14.71 -11.83
C SER A 192 -10.31 15.98 -11.36
N SER A 193 -10.63 16.11 -10.08
CA SER A 193 -11.27 17.31 -9.54
C SER A 193 -10.36 18.54 -9.59
N LEU A 194 -9.07 18.36 -9.33
CA LEU A 194 -8.07 19.42 -9.47
C LEU A 194 -7.93 19.88 -10.93
N LEU A 195 -7.92 18.95 -11.87
CA LEU A 195 -7.85 19.27 -13.31
C LEU A 195 -9.09 20.05 -13.77
N LEU A 196 -10.29 19.62 -13.34
CA LEU A 196 -11.52 20.34 -13.61
C LEU A 196 -11.54 21.75 -13.02
N MET A 197 -11.02 21.93 -11.78
CA MET A 197 -10.86 23.25 -11.17
C MET A 197 -9.91 24.16 -11.95
N LEU A 198 -8.79 23.63 -12.43
CA LEU A 198 -7.84 24.39 -13.24
C LEU A 198 -8.46 24.85 -14.57
N VAL A 199 -9.18 23.95 -15.24
CA VAL A 199 -9.90 24.29 -16.48
C VAL A 199 -10.99 25.34 -16.22
N ALA A 200 -11.79 25.18 -15.17
CA ALA A 200 -12.82 26.16 -14.81
C ALA A 200 -12.22 27.53 -14.46
N ALA A 201 -11.11 27.55 -13.71
CA ALA A 201 -10.42 28.78 -13.37
C ALA A 201 -9.83 29.47 -14.63
N SER A 202 -9.25 28.72 -15.56
CA SER A 202 -8.72 29.27 -16.81
C SER A 202 -9.83 29.85 -17.71
N MET A 203 -10.97 29.17 -17.80
CA MET A 203 -12.15 29.68 -18.49
C MET A 203 -12.66 30.97 -17.86
N PHE A 204 -12.78 31.00 -16.53
CA PHE A 204 -13.25 32.18 -15.82
C PHE A 204 -12.35 33.39 -16.05
N VAL A 205 -11.03 33.22 -16.00
CA VAL A 205 -10.05 34.29 -16.30
C VAL A 205 -10.16 34.73 -17.76
N SER A 206 -10.34 33.81 -18.70
CA SER A 206 -10.53 34.12 -20.12
C SER A 206 -11.81 34.89 -20.39
N PHE A 207 -12.88 34.64 -19.67
CA PHE A 207 -14.17 35.35 -19.81
C PHE A 207 -14.19 36.68 -19.05
N SER A 208 -13.44 36.81 -17.94
CA SER A 208 -13.40 38.04 -17.14
C SER A 208 -12.35 39.03 -17.60
N GLY A 209 -11.41 38.61 -18.45
CA GLY A 209 -10.33 39.46 -19.04
C GLY A 209 -10.66 39.97 -20.44
N ALA A 210 -11.86 39.75 -20.94
CA ALA A 210 -12.45 40.38 -22.11
C ALA A 210 -13.50 41.40 -21.66
#